data_19c88250a4341fd74853579e29097f63
#
_entry.id   19c88250a4341fd74853579e29097f63
#
_cell.length_a   1.000
_cell.length_b   1.000
_cell.length_c   1.000
_cell.angle_alpha   90.00
_cell.angle_beta   90.00
_cell.angle_gamma   90.00
#
_symmetry.space_group_name_H-M   'P 1'
#
loop_
_entity.id
_entity.type
_entity.pdbx_description
1 polymer ?
#
loop_
_entity_poly.entity_id
_entity_poly.type
_entity_poly.pdbx_seq_one_letter_code
_entity_poly.pdbx_strand_id
1 'polypeptide(L)'
;PTVTSYDYDAPLNEYGDYTPKYFAIRELLCRRQGIPLPPLPPRPQLQNLGEVALLERAELLENLESLGAAHVSPMPESMEHYGQNFGLIHYRTRLPGDYEGGTLTLEGLADRAYVYRDGALLGILDRGKPKGLLEQLRPKNALPFPPSPAGTQVEILVEAMGRVNYGNHLEDRKGLTGVRLGGQFLMEFTVTTLPLEDLAGAHYRQGASRYPLLLRGRFETDSQADCFVDLDGFTKGMVYVNGFHLGRYWSCGPQKTLYLPGVLLHTDRPNELVVLELEGYARPQVRLTDGHCLG
;
A
#
# COMPACT_ATOMS: atom_id res chain seq x y z
N PRO A 1 8.34 6.27 -6.27
CA PRO A 1 8.04 6.18 -4.85
C PRO A 1 7.12 7.34 -4.43
N THR A 2 6.20 7.05 -3.53
CA THR A 2 5.30 8.06 -2.97
C THR A 2 5.83 8.46 -1.59
N VAL A 3 6.13 9.72 -1.40
CA VAL A 3 6.48 10.28 -0.09
C VAL A 3 5.18 10.52 0.67
N THR A 4 5.08 9.98 1.89
CA THR A 4 3.88 10.10 2.74
C THR A 4 4.03 11.14 3.84
N SER A 5 5.22 11.72 4.03
CA SER A 5 5.50 12.80 4.95
C SER A 5 6.03 14.04 4.25
N TYR A 6 5.70 15.23 4.75
CA TYR A 6 6.14 16.53 4.27
C TYR A 6 7.04 17.27 5.27
N ASP A 7 7.57 16.57 6.26
CA ASP A 7 8.34 17.19 7.34
C ASP A 7 9.84 17.35 7.06
N TYR A 8 10.38 16.82 5.96
CA TYR A 8 11.80 16.83 5.62
C TYR A 8 12.40 18.24 5.49
N ASP A 9 11.61 19.30 5.45
CA ASP A 9 12.06 20.69 5.54
C ASP A 9 11.05 21.59 6.28
N ALA A 10 10.22 21.01 7.13
CA ALA A 10 9.24 21.70 7.94
C ALA A 10 9.85 22.27 9.23
N PRO A 11 9.26 23.32 9.83
CA PRO A 11 9.69 23.83 11.15
C PRO A 11 9.46 22.85 12.28
N LEU A 12 8.43 22.00 12.17
CA LEU A 12 8.15 20.87 13.06
C LEU A 12 8.19 19.59 12.23
N ASN A 13 8.69 18.52 12.81
CA ASN A 13 8.62 17.19 12.19
C ASN A 13 7.23 16.54 12.37
N GLU A 14 7.02 15.33 11.82
CA GLU A 14 5.72 14.65 11.77
C GLU A 14 5.13 14.34 13.16
N TYR A 15 5.94 14.25 14.21
CA TYR A 15 5.49 14.08 15.59
C TYR A 15 5.51 15.36 16.44
N GLY A 16 5.74 16.53 15.80
CA GLY A 16 5.62 17.83 16.43
C GLY A 16 6.86 18.32 17.18
N ASP A 17 8.03 17.66 17.06
CA ASP A 17 9.27 18.16 17.65
C ASP A 17 9.89 19.27 16.80
N TYR A 18 10.68 20.12 17.44
CA TYR A 18 11.28 21.30 16.86
C TYR A 18 12.49 20.99 15.99
N THR A 19 12.54 21.57 14.80
CA THR A 19 13.71 21.54 13.93
C THR A 19 14.56 22.83 14.07
N PRO A 20 15.80 22.85 13.57
CA PRO A 20 16.59 24.10 13.53
C PRO A 20 15.86 25.26 12.85
N LYS A 21 15.05 24.96 11.82
CA LYS A 21 14.25 25.98 11.11
C LYS A 21 13.20 26.62 12.03
N TYR A 22 12.58 25.87 12.92
CA TYR A 22 11.64 26.38 13.91
C TYR A 22 12.29 27.48 14.76
N PHE A 23 13.49 27.22 15.30
CA PHE A 23 14.20 28.18 16.15
C PHE A 23 14.58 29.45 15.38
N ALA A 24 15.07 29.30 14.14
CA ALA A 24 15.43 30.45 13.30
C ALA A 24 14.21 31.33 12.98
N ILE A 25 13.09 30.74 12.63
CA ILE A 25 11.84 31.46 12.34
C ILE A 25 11.33 32.14 13.64
N ARG A 26 11.31 31.43 14.76
CA ARG A 26 10.88 31.96 16.05
C ARG A 26 11.67 33.19 16.48
N GLU A 27 13.00 33.14 16.40
CA GLU A 27 13.86 34.27 16.71
C GLU A 27 13.63 35.47 15.79
N LEU A 28 13.51 35.22 14.48
CA LEU A 28 13.27 36.29 13.51
C LEU A 28 11.94 37.00 13.76
N LEU A 29 10.86 36.24 14.01
CA LEU A 29 9.52 36.79 14.26
C LEU A 29 9.48 37.59 15.55
N CYS A 30 10.03 37.06 16.66
CA CYS A 30 10.08 37.79 17.93
C CYS A 30 10.90 39.09 17.84
N ARG A 31 12.06 39.04 17.18
CA ARG A 31 12.88 40.20 16.93
C ARG A 31 12.13 41.28 16.11
N ARG A 32 11.43 40.87 15.05
CA ARG A 32 10.65 41.79 14.19
C ARG A 32 9.48 42.41 14.94
N GLN A 33 8.84 41.70 15.84
CA GLN A 33 7.69 42.13 16.62
C GLN A 33 8.09 42.88 17.90
N GLY A 34 9.38 42.89 18.27
CA GLY A 34 9.88 43.52 19.49
C GLY A 34 9.40 42.82 20.77
N ILE A 35 9.07 41.52 20.70
CA ILE A 35 8.60 40.75 21.84
C ILE A 35 9.68 39.77 22.36
N PRO A 36 9.69 39.45 23.67
CA PRO A 36 10.60 38.45 24.19
C PRO A 36 10.25 37.06 23.62
N LEU A 37 11.23 36.16 23.55
CA LEU A 37 11.02 34.78 23.16
C LEU A 37 10.12 34.09 24.20
N PRO A 38 8.93 33.57 23.82
CA PRO A 38 8.07 32.85 24.74
C PRO A 38 8.73 31.51 25.19
N PRO A 39 8.32 30.88 26.29
CA PRO A 39 8.78 29.54 26.63
C PRO A 39 8.41 28.54 25.53
N LEU A 40 9.22 27.49 25.37
CA LEU A 40 8.89 26.41 24.47
C LEU A 40 7.86 25.47 25.14
N PRO A 41 6.86 24.97 24.39
CA PRO A 41 6.07 23.84 24.83
C PRO A 41 6.94 22.61 25.14
N PRO A 42 6.49 21.67 25.97
CA PRO A 42 7.21 20.43 26.17
C PRO A 42 7.33 19.64 24.86
N ARG A 43 8.43 18.94 24.69
CA ARG A 43 8.62 18.03 23.54
C ARG A 43 7.68 16.83 23.62
N PRO A 44 7.20 16.31 22.47
CA PRO A 44 6.49 15.03 22.45
C PRO A 44 7.33 13.92 23.07
N GLN A 45 6.69 13.01 23.79
CA GLN A 45 7.33 11.84 24.33
C GLN A 45 7.29 10.72 23.32
N LEU A 46 8.43 10.07 23.13
CA LEU A 46 8.57 8.89 22.29
C LEU A 46 8.85 7.66 23.14
N GLN A 47 8.44 6.48 22.64
CA GLN A 47 8.71 5.20 23.28
C GLN A 47 9.28 4.19 22.29
N ASN A 48 10.08 3.25 22.83
CA ASN A 48 10.62 2.13 22.09
C ASN A 48 10.04 0.84 22.68
N LEU A 49 9.22 0.14 21.92
CA LEU A 49 8.53 -1.08 22.33
C LEU A 49 9.23 -2.35 21.83
N GLY A 50 10.29 -2.20 21.02
CA GLY A 50 11.05 -3.31 20.51
C GLY A 50 10.38 -4.05 19.35
N GLU A 51 10.64 -5.35 19.24
CA GLU A 51 10.17 -6.18 18.13
C GLU A 51 8.79 -6.77 18.40
N VAL A 52 7.93 -6.71 17.39
CA VAL A 52 6.60 -7.32 17.37
C VAL A 52 6.58 -8.42 16.32
N ALA A 53 6.41 -9.67 16.78
CA ALA A 53 6.29 -10.83 15.90
C ALA A 53 4.90 -10.87 15.24
N LEU A 54 4.87 -11.09 13.92
CA LEU A 54 3.66 -11.21 13.10
C LEU A 54 3.39 -12.70 12.82
N LEU A 55 2.72 -13.37 13.75
CA LEU A 55 2.61 -14.83 13.76
C LEU A 55 1.39 -15.36 13.00
N GLU A 56 0.34 -14.56 12.89
CA GLU A 56 -0.90 -14.94 12.20
C GLU A 56 -0.87 -14.43 10.75
N ARG A 57 -1.37 -15.24 9.81
CA ARG A 57 -1.32 -14.94 8.36
C ARG A 57 -2.65 -15.20 7.69
N ALA A 58 -3.01 -14.34 6.73
CA ALA A 58 -4.15 -14.56 5.85
C ALA A 58 -3.76 -14.19 4.41
N GLU A 59 -4.11 -15.01 3.43
CA GLU A 59 -3.92 -14.69 2.01
C GLU A 59 -5.04 -13.74 1.55
N LEU A 60 -4.70 -12.58 1.03
CA LEU A 60 -5.70 -11.58 0.61
C LEU A 60 -6.66 -12.15 -0.43
N LEU A 61 -6.13 -12.90 -1.42
CA LEU A 61 -6.94 -13.45 -2.51
C LEU A 61 -7.92 -14.55 -2.06
N GLU A 62 -7.73 -15.13 -0.87
CA GLU A 62 -8.69 -16.05 -0.25
C GLU A 62 -9.73 -15.33 0.61
N ASN A 63 -9.51 -14.05 0.88
CA ASN A 63 -10.37 -13.20 1.73
C ASN A 63 -11.15 -12.16 0.94
N LEU A 64 -11.24 -12.28 -0.39
CA LEU A 64 -11.91 -11.29 -1.24
C LEU A 64 -13.38 -11.07 -0.87
N GLU A 65 -14.11 -12.14 -0.55
CA GLU A 65 -15.53 -12.08 -0.21
C GLU A 65 -15.81 -11.46 1.16
N SER A 66 -14.85 -11.61 2.09
CA SER A 66 -15.01 -11.08 3.46
C SER A 66 -14.47 -9.65 3.60
N LEU A 67 -13.57 -9.22 2.69
CA LEU A 67 -12.92 -7.90 2.74
C LEU A 67 -13.39 -6.94 1.66
N GLY A 68 -14.20 -7.40 0.69
CA GLY A 68 -14.58 -6.62 -0.47
C GLY A 68 -16.00 -6.84 -0.92
N ALA A 69 -16.38 -6.12 -1.97
CA ALA A 69 -17.67 -6.28 -2.65
C ALA A 69 -17.45 -6.75 -4.09
N ALA A 70 -18.10 -7.86 -4.46
CA ALA A 70 -17.99 -8.44 -5.79
C ALA A 70 -19.06 -7.87 -6.75
N HIS A 71 -18.63 -7.60 -7.98
CA HIS A 71 -19.46 -7.12 -9.10
C HIS A 71 -19.20 -7.97 -10.33
N VAL A 72 -20.21 -8.15 -11.17
CA VAL A 72 -20.06 -8.76 -12.48
C VAL A 72 -20.06 -7.67 -13.55
N SER A 73 -19.08 -7.69 -14.43
CA SER A 73 -18.95 -6.72 -15.49
C SER A 73 -18.49 -7.37 -16.82
N PRO A 74 -19.01 -6.97 -17.97
CA PRO A 74 -18.52 -7.47 -19.25
C PRO A 74 -17.03 -7.20 -19.47
N MET A 75 -16.54 -6.05 -19.00
CA MET A 75 -15.14 -5.61 -19.09
C MET A 75 -14.66 -5.04 -17.75
N PRO A 76 -13.34 -4.92 -17.54
CA PRO A 76 -12.83 -4.20 -16.39
C PRO A 76 -13.30 -2.74 -16.39
N GLU A 77 -13.72 -2.28 -15.22
CA GLU A 77 -14.07 -0.87 -14.98
C GLU A 77 -13.19 -0.31 -13.86
N SER A 78 -13.04 1.01 -13.83
CA SER A 78 -12.20 1.69 -12.85
C SER A 78 -12.77 1.60 -11.43
N MET A 79 -11.94 1.84 -10.41
CA MET A 79 -12.38 1.90 -9.01
C MET A 79 -13.52 2.90 -8.83
N GLU A 80 -13.46 4.05 -9.50
CA GLU A 80 -14.46 5.13 -9.41
C GLU A 80 -15.83 4.69 -9.95
N HIS A 81 -15.87 3.76 -10.90
CA HIS A 81 -17.11 3.18 -11.39
C HIS A 81 -17.90 2.50 -10.26
N TYR A 82 -17.19 1.90 -9.31
CA TYR A 82 -17.75 1.20 -8.16
C TYR A 82 -17.79 2.07 -6.90
N GLY A 83 -17.49 3.38 -6.99
CA GLY A 83 -17.47 4.29 -5.85
C GLY A 83 -16.27 4.13 -4.93
N GLN A 84 -15.26 3.36 -5.31
CA GLN A 84 -14.02 3.19 -4.56
C GLN A 84 -13.00 4.27 -4.93
N ASN A 85 -12.33 4.87 -3.93
CA ASN A 85 -11.39 5.97 -4.14
C ASN A 85 -9.93 5.63 -3.80
N PHE A 86 -9.65 4.56 -3.04
CA PHE A 86 -8.31 4.09 -2.69
C PHE A 86 -8.30 2.58 -2.42
N GLY A 87 -7.14 2.01 -2.08
CA GLY A 87 -6.99 0.59 -1.79
C GLY A 87 -6.59 -0.24 -3.01
N LEU A 88 -7.16 -1.43 -3.10
CA LEU A 88 -6.91 -2.39 -4.17
C LEU A 88 -8.20 -2.70 -4.91
N ILE A 89 -8.09 -3.12 -6.16
CA ILE A 89 -9.21 -3.67 -6.94
C ILE A 89 -8.74 -4.96 -7.63
N HIS A 90 -9.56 -5.99 -7.53
CA HIS A 90 -9.27 -7.31 -8.09
C HIS A 90 -10.18 -7.59 -9.28
N TYR A 91 -9.60 -8.05 -10.38
CA TYR A 91 -10.29 -8.46 -11.61
C TYR A 91 -10.02 -9.93 -11.85
N ARG A 92 -11.05 -10.71 -12.11
CA ARG A 92 -10.94 -12.14 -12.40
C ARG A 92 -11.80 -12.51 -13.58
N THR A 93 -11.21 -13.26 -14.54
CA THR A 93 -11.91 -13.86 -15.67
C THR A 93 -11.31 -15.22 -15.99
N ARG A 94 -11.94 -15.94 -16.93
CA ARG A 94 -11.45 -17.23 -17.44
C ARG A 94 -11.25 -17.15 -18.95
N LEU A 95 -10.23 -17.86 -19.45
CA LEU A 95 -10.01 -17.98 -20.90
C LEU A 95 -11.20 -18.69 -21.55
N PRO A 96 -11.80 -18.12 -22.61
CA PRO A 96 -12.94 -18.74 -23.32
C PRO A 96 -12.54 -19.94 -24.19
N GLY A 97 -11.26 -20.09 -24.50
CA GLY A 97 -10.71 -21.14 -25.35
C GLY A 97 -9.22 -21.36 -25.06
N ASP A 98 -8.63 -22.35 -25.74
CA ASP A 98 -7.18 -22.60 -25.68
C ASP A 98 -6.41 -21.43 -26.25
N TYR A 99 -5.26 -21.13 -25.64
CA TYR A 99 -4.37 -20.05 -26.04
C TYR A 99 -2.93 -20.55 -26.20
N GLU A 100 -2.36 -20.33 -27.39
CA GLU A 100 -1.01 -20.81 -27.76
C GLU A 100 0.14 -20.06 -27.06
N GLY A 101 -0.19 -19.01 -26.30
CA GLY A 101 0.79 -18.13 -25.68
C GLY A 101 0.98 -16.82 -26.46
N GLY A 102 1.59 -15.83 -25.81
CA GLY A 102 1.84 -14.51 -26.41
C GLY A 102 1.96 -13.40 -25.39
N THR A 103 1.20 -12.32 -25.57
CA THR A 103 1.29 -11.12 -24.73
C THR A 103 -0.05 -10.80 -24.10
N LEU A 104 -0.07 -10.66 -22.78
CA LEU A 104 -1.18 -10.06 -22.04
C LEU A 104 -0.90 -8.57 -21.85
N THR A 105 -1.86 -7.71 -22.21
CA THR A 105 -1.76 -6.26 -22.12
C THR A 105 -2.88 -5.71 -21.26
N LEU A 106 -2.53 -4.83 -20.31
CA LEU A 106 -3.46 -4.14 -19.43
C LEU A 106 -3.74 -2.73 -19.97
N GLU A 107 -4.96 -2.47 -20.38
CA GLU A 107 -5.37 -1.14 -20.85
C GLU A 107 -5.74 -0.25 -19.68
N GLY A 108 -5.32 1.02 -19.73
CA GLY A 108 -5.65 2.01 -18.72
C GLY A 108 -5.07 1.74 -17.34
N LEU A 109 -4.02 0.90 -17.23
CA LEU A 109 -3.41 0.56 -15.92
C LEU A 109 -3.05 1.80 -15.10
N ALA A 110 -3.61 1.88 -13.90
CA ALA A 110 -3.32 2.87 -12.88
C ALA A 110 -3.56 2.28 -11.47
N ASP A 111 -2.50 1.95 -10.67
CA ASP A 111 -1.08 2.31 -10.92
C ASP A 111 -0.16 1.10 -11.06
N ARG A 112 -0.27 0.08 -10.14
CA ARG A 112 0.58 -1.12 -10.09
C ARG A 112 -0.30 -2.37 -10.11
N ALA A 113 -0.03 -3.28 -11.03
CA ALA A 113 -0.78 -4.51 -11.21
C ALA A 113 0.06 -5.75 -10.90
N TYR A 114 -0.54 -6.67 -10.19
CA TYR A 114 -0.06 -8.03 -9.94
C TYR A 114 -0.90 -8.98 -10.75
N VAL A 115 -0.30 -9.69 -11.71
CA VAL A 115 -0.99 -10.57 -12.64
C VAL A 115 -0.75 -12.02 -12.26
N TYR A 116 -1.83 -12.78 -12.11
CA TYR A 116 -1.76 -14.19 -11.75
C TYR A 116 -2.43 -15.06 -12.81
N ARG A 117 -1.94 -16.28 -12.95
CA ARG A 117 -2.54 -17.36 -13.72
C ARG A 117 -2.75 -18.56 -12.81
N ASP A 118 -3.98 -19.02 -12.67
CA ASP A 118 -4.34 -20.14 -11.78
C ASP A 118 -3.72 -19.99 -10.36
N GLY A 119 -3.75 -18.74 -9.84
CA GLY A 119 -3.19 -18.39 -8.53
C GLY A 119 -1.66 -18.21 -8.48
N ALA A 120 -0.93 -18.49 -9.57
CA ALA A 120 0.52 -18.27 -9.64
C ALA A 120 0.83 -16.87 -10.21
N LEU A 121 1.68 -16.10 -9.51
CA LEU A 121 2.11 -14.78 -9.96
C LEU A 121 2.92 -14.90 -11.26
N LEU A 122 2.45 -14.27 -12.35
CA LEU A 122 3.15 -14.18 -13.63
C LEU A 122 4.09 -12.98 -13.68
N GLY A 123 3.71 -11.87 -13.07
CA GLY A 123 4.52 -10.67 -13.07
C GLY A 123 3.81 -9.46 -12.49
N ILE A 124 4.59 -8.39 -12.39
CA ILE A 124 4.15 -7.11 -11.84
C ILE A 124 4.35 -6.04 -12.91
N LEU A 125 3.36 -5.19 -13.11
CA LEU A 125 3.38 -4.10 -14.07
C LEU A 125 3.13 -2.77 -13.37
N ASP A 126 3.95 -1.78 -13.70
CA ASP A 126 3.79 -0.41 -13.22
C ASP A 126 3.30 0.51 -14.33
N ARG A 127 2.48 1.48 -14.00
CA ARG A 127 2.06 2.60 -14.86
C ARG A 127 3.23 3.43 -15.40
N GLY A 128 4.44 3.22 -14.91
CA GLY A 128 5.60 4.06 -15.14
C GLY A 128 6.02 4.23 -16.60
N LYS A 129 6.78 5.30 -16.87
CA LYS A 129 7.47 5.48 -18.15
C LYS A 129 8.61 4.46 -18.26
N PRO A 130 8.88 3.88 -19.45
CA PRO A 130 10.02 3.00 -19.65
C PRO A 130 11.33 3.71 -19.27
N LYS A 131 12.18 3.04 -18.51
CA LYS A 131 13.43 3.60 -17.97
C LYS A 131 14.62 3.54 -18.94
N GLY A 132 14.44 2.98 -20.14
CA GLY A 132 15.49 2.85 -21.12
C GLY A 132 15.01 2.66 -22.56
N LEU A 133 15.93 2.80 -23.54
CA LEU A 133 15.62 2.71 -24.97
C LEU A 133 15.02 1.35 -25.35
N LEU A 134 15.51 0.25 -24.76
CA LEU A 134 15.01 -1.09 -25.03
C LEU A 134 13.60 -1.32 -24.43
N GLU A 135 13.29 -0.67 -23.32
CA GLU A 135 11.94 -0.74 -22.73
C GLU A 135 10.91 0.08 -23.51
N GLN A 136 11.34 1.11 -24.25
CA GLN A 136 10.46 1.88 -25.13
C GLN A 136 9.94 1.08 -26.31
N LEU A 137 10.64 0.01 -26.68
CA LEU A 137 10.26 -0.90 -27.78
C LEU A 137 9.31 -2.00 -27.31
N ARG A 138 9.09 -2.19 -26.01
CA ARG A 138 8.13 -3.15 -25.47
C ARG A 138 6.74 -2.51 -25.37
N PRO A 139 5.67 -3.29 -25.61
CA PRO A 139 4.31 -2.81 -25.33
C PRO A 139 4.21 -2.36 -23.88
N LYS A 140 3.69 -1.15 -23.66
CA LYS A 140 3.46 -0.64 -22.31
C LYS A 140 2.42 -1.50 -21.60
N ASN A 141 2.59 -1.70 -20.30
CA ASN A 141 1.64 -2.45 -19.47
C ASN A 141 1.36 -3.87 -20.00
N ALA A 142 2.40 -4.55 -20.47
CA ALA A 142 2.27 -5.88 -21.05
C ALA A 142 3.32 -6.85 -20.51
N LEU A 143 2.95 -8.11 -20.42
CA LEU A 143 3.84 -9.20 -20.02
C LEU A 143 3.61 -10.45 -20.87
N PRO A 144 4.61 -11.34 -20.98
CA PRO A 144 4.45 -12.63 -21.64
C PRO A 144 3.39 -13.47 -20.92
N PHE A 145 2.50 -14.08 -21.68
CA PHE A 145 1.50 -15.02 -21.18
C PHE A 145 1.76 -16.40 -21.81
N PRO A 146 1.95 -17.46 -21.02
CA PRO A 146 2.28 -18.78 -21.53
C PRO A 146 1.10 -19.46 -22.23
N PRO A 147 1.31 -20.53 -23.01
CA PRO A 147 0.25 -21.38 -23.52
C PRO A 147 -0.65 -21.85 -22.37
N SER A 148 -1.95 -21.81 -22.58
CA SER A 148 -2.92 -22.05 -21.51
C SER A 148 -4.22 -22.62 -22.08
N PRO A 149 -4.82 -23.68 -21.46
CA PRO A 149 -6.07 -24.25 -21.90
C PRO A 149 -7.27 -23.35 -21.60
N ALA A 150 -8.38 -23.64 -22.25
CA ALA A 150 -9.69 -23.05 -21.94
C ALA A 150 -10.01 -23.21 -20.45
N GLY A 151 -10.65 -22.20 -19.87
CA GLY A 151 -10.99 -22.18 -18.44
C GLY A 151 -9.85 -21.75 -17.51
N THR A 152 -8.60 -21.58 -17.99
CA THR A 152 -7.50 -21.00 -17.21
C THR A 152 -7.95 -19.68 -16.58
N GLN A 153 -7.75 -19.54 -15.27
CA GLN A 153 -8.10 -18.34 -14.52
C GLN A 153 -7.03 -17.26 -14.67
N VAL A 154 -7.46 -16.08 -15.05
CA VAL A 154 -6.62 -14.87 -15.10
C VAL A 154 -7.11 -13.93 -14.03
N GLU A 155 -6.22 -13.54 -13.13
CA GLU A 155 -6.50 -12.61 -12.03
C GLU A 155 -5.53 -11.44 -12.09
N ILE A 156 -6.03 -10.26 -11.82
CA ILE A 156 -5.24 -9.04 -11.82
C ILE A 156 -5.65 -8.23 -10.58
N LEU A 157 -4.70 -8.04 -9.67
CA LEU A 157 -4.87 -7.15 -8.52
C LEU A 157 -4.20 -5.82 -8.84
N VAL A 158 -4.93 -4.73 -8.76
CA VAL A 158 -4.39 -3.39 -9.02
C VAL A 158 -4.40 -2.56 -7.76
N GLU A 159 -3.25 -1.97 -7.46
CA GLU A 159 -3.06 -1.02 -6.36
C GLU A 159 -3.20 0.42 -6.88
N ALA A 160 -4.04 1.21 -6.20
CA ALA A 160 -4.09 2.66 -6.37
C ALA A 160 -3.00 3.30 -5.51
N MET A 161 -1.99 3.93 -6.12
CA MET A 161 -0.83 4.49 -5.41
C MET A 161 -0.96 5.99 -5.07
N GLY A 162 -2.15 6.53 -5.15
CA GLY A 162 -2.43 7.95 -4.93
C GLY A 162 -2.96 8.61 -6.20
N ARG A 163 -3.40 9.85 -6.09
CA ARG A 163 -4.02 10.58 -7.20
C ARG A 163 -3.22 11.83 -7.54
N VAL A 164 -3.28 12.21 -8.80
CA VAL A 164 -2.72 13.48 -9.27
C VAL A 164 -3.50 14.62 -8.61
N ASN A 165 -2.80 15.51 -7.90
CA ASN A 165 -3.39 16.67 -7.21
C ASN A 165 -3.06 18.01 -7.89
N TYR A 166 -2.27 18.00 -8.97
CA TYR A 166 -1.84 19.19 -9.69
C TYR A 166 -1.60 18.91 -11.18
N GLY A 167 -1.91 19.87 -12.04
CA GLY A 167 -1.67 19.80 -13.50
C GLY A 167 -2.94 19.48 -14.30
N ASN A 168 -2.75 19.09 -15.57
CA ASN A 168 -3.83 18.95 -16.54
C ASN A 168 -4.56 17.58 -16.50
N HIS A 169 -4.11 16.64 -15.67
CA HIS A 169 -4.65 15.27 -15.62
C HIS A 169 -5.18 14.93 -14.23
N LEU A 170 -6.08 15.77 -13.71
CA LEU A 170 -6.69 15.57 -12.40
C LEU A 170 -7.68 14.40 -12.37
N GLU A 171 -8.25 14.01 -13.53
CA GLU A 171 -9.05 12.79 -13.66
C GLU A 171 -8.15 11.56 -13.74
N ASP A 172 -7.57 11.21 -12.63
CA ASP A 172 -6.65 10.08 -12.51
C ASP A 172 -7.41 8.83 -12.03
N ARG A 173 -8.20 8.24 -12.92
CA ARG A 173 -8.97 7.01 -12.63
C ARG A 173 -8.05 5.84 -12.35
N LYS A 174 -8.42 5.02 -11.36
CA LYS A 174 -7.63 3.88 -10.87
C LYS A 174 -8.21 2.54 -11.31
N GLY A 175 -7.34 1.55 -11.47
CA GLY A 175 -7.72 0.23 -11.94
C GLY A 175 -7.35 -0.01 -13.40
N LEU A 176 -8.25 -0.65 -14.15
CA LEU A 176 -8.10 -1.00 -15.57
C LEU A 176 -9.31 -0.55 -16.36
N THR A 177 -9.14 -0.45 -17.68
CA THR A 177 -10.23 -0.25 -18.66
C THR A 177 -10.36 -1.41 -19.64
N GLY A 178 -9.43 -2.37 -19.63
CA GLY A 178 -9.46 -3.55 -20.47
C GLY A 178 -8.28 -4.48 -20.24
N VAL A 179 -8.45 -5.72 -20.63
CA VAL A 179 -7.39 -6.73 -20.65
C VAL A 179 -7.39 -7.39 -22.02
N ARG A 180 -6.26 -7.34 -22.72
CA ARG A 180 -6.09 -8.03 -24.00
C ARG A 180 -5.10 -9.17 -23.89
N LEU A 181 -5.46 -10.28 -24.52
CA LEU A 181 -4.58 -11.42 -24.71
C LEU A 181 -4.32 -11.56 -26.21
N GLY A 182 -3.10 -11.30 -26.65
CA GLY A 182 -2.82 -11.08 -28.08
C GLY A 182 -3.60 -9.87 -28.61
N GLY A 183 -4.42 -10.09 -29.65
CA GLY A 183 -5.27 -9.06 -30.25
C GLY A 183 -6.69 -8.98 -29.71
N GLN A 184 -7.11 -9.88 -28.81
CA GLN A 184 -8.49 -10.01 -28.35
C GLN A 184 -8.68 -9.54 -26.92
N PHE A 185 -9.80 -8.84 -26.63
CA PHE A 185 -10.18 -8.52 -25.27
C PHE A 185 -10.71 -9.76 -24.55
N LEU A 186 -10.27 -9.93 -23.30
CA LEU A 186 -10.93 -10.82 -22.37
C LEU A 186 -12.20 -10.15 -21.84
N MET A 187 -13.22 -10.96 -21.64
CA MET A 187 -14.57 -10.53 -21.26
C MET A 187 -15.02 -11.27 -20.00
N GLU A 188 -16.20 -10.89 -19.45
CA GLU A 188 -16.87 -11.56 -18.35
C GLU A 188 -16.02 -11.57 -17.06
N PHE A 189 -15.85 -10.39 -16.50
CA PHE A 189 -15.08 -10.21 -15.27
C PHE A 189 -15.96 -10.28 -14.01
N THR A 190 -15.45 -10.96 -12.99
CA THR A 190 -15.79 -10.67 -11.60
C THR A 190 -14.82 -9.64 -11.10
N VAL A 191 -15.33 -8.49 -10.68
CA VAL A 191 -14.54 -7.38 -10.15
C VAL A 191 -14.82 -7.26 -8.65
N THR A 192 -13.77 -7.30 -7.81
CA THR A 192 -13.93 -7.14 -6.37
C THR A 192 -13.24 -5.86 -5.92
N THR A 193 -14.01 -4.94 -5.37
CA THR A 193 -13.50 -3.72 -4.74
C THR A 193 -12.95 -4.05 -3.36
N LEU A 194 -11.77 -3.52 -3.04
CA LEU A 194 -11.04 -3.75 -1.78
C LEU A 194 -10.57 -2.41 -1.22
N PRO A 195 -11.45 -1.61 -0.62
CA PRO A 195 -11.07 -0.33 -0.02
C PRO A 195 -10.13 -0.54 1.18
N LEU A 196 -10.19 -1.70 1.85
CA LEU A 196 -9.33 -2.06 2.98
C LEU A 196 -9.43 -1.06 4.15
N GLU A 197 -10.62 -0.47 4.35
CA GLU A 197 -10.92 0.39 5.49
C GLU A 197 -11.07 -0.41 6.79
N ASP A 198 -11.58 -1.64 6.66
CA ASP A 198 -11.74 -2.59 7.76
C ASP A 198 -11.18 -3.96 7.35
N LEU A 199 -10.34 -4.52 8.20
CA LEU A 199 -9.73 -5.83 8.04
C LEU A 199 -10.29 -6.90 9.00
N ALA A 200 -11.32 -6.58 9.79
CA ALA A 200 -11.90 -7.51 10.77
C ALA A 200 -12.45 -8.79 10.13
N GLY A 201 -12.87 -8.72 8.86
CA GLY A 201 -13.31 -9.87 8.08
C GLY A 201 -12.21 -10.84 7.63
N ALA A 202 -10.94 -10.55 7.90
CA ALA A 202 -9.83 -11.38 7.46
C ALA A 202 -9.76 -12.70 8.24
N HIS A 203 -9.73 -13.84 7.53
CA HIS A 203 -9.61 -15.17 8.09
C HIS A 203 -8.13 -15.60 8.10
N TYR A 204 -7.52 -15.55 9.29
CA TYR A 204 -6.14 -15.98 9.49
C TYR A 204 -6.05 -17.49 9.65
N ARG A 205 -5.08 -18.13 8.99
CA ARG A 205 -4.86 -19.56 9.04
C ARG A 205 -3.38 -19.94 9.03
N GLN A 206 -3.06 -21.11 9.56
CA GLN A 206 -1.73 -21.68 9.42
C GLN A 206 -1.45 -22.07 7.96
N GLY A 207 -0.20 -21.93 7.52
CA GLY A 207 0.23 -22.29 6.17
C GLY A 207 -0.10 -21.29 5.09
N ALA A 208 -0.77 -20.16 5.37
CA ALA A 208 -0.93 -19.06 4.42
C ALA A 208 0.44 -18.55 3.98
N SER A 209 0.73 -18.52 2.67
CA SER A 209 2.05 -18.22 2.12
C SER A 209 2.04 -17.44 0.81
N ARG A 210 0.91 -17.38 0.10
CA ARG A 210 0.80 -16.68 -1.18
C ARG A 210 0.54 -15.19 -0.96
N TYR A 211 1.36 -14.36 -1.60
CA TYR A 211 1.16 -12.92 -1.60
C TYR A 211 0.00 -12.51 -2.51
N PRO A 212 -0.72 -11.43 -2.15
CA PRO A 212 -0.53 -10.60 -0.95
C PRO A 212 -0.93 -11.28 0.36
N LEU A 213 -0.17 -11.00 1.42
CA LEU A 213 -0.40 -11.55 2.75
C LEU A 213 -0.77 -10.46 3.77
N LEU A 214 -1.78 -10.72 4.57
CA LEU A 214 -2.04 -10.04 5.83
C LEU A 214 -1.26 -10.77 6.92
N LEU A 215 -0.39 -10.04 7.62
CA LEU A 215 0.39 -10.55 8.75
C LEU A 215 -0.05 -9.79 9.99
N ARG A 216 -0.41 -10.52 11.06
CA ARG A 216 -0.92 -9.94 12.30
C ARG A 216 -0.08 -10.32 13.50
N GLY A 217 0.20 -9.32 14.34
CA GLY A 217 0.83 -9.48 15.65
C GLY A 217 0.15 -8.65 16.71
N ARG A 218 0.48 -8.92 17.97
CA ARG A 218 -0.01 -8.17 19.12
C ARG A 218 1.13 -7.72 20.01
N PHE A 219 0.97 -6.57 20.63
CA PHE A 219 1.91 -6.01 21.58
C PHE A 219 1.18 -5.26 22.69
N GLU A 220 1.86 -5.02 23.79
CA GLU A 220 1.34 -4.28 24.94
C GLU A 220 2.20 -3.05 25.23
N THR A 221 1.60 -2.04 25.81
CA THR A 221 2.28 -0.83 26.30
C THR A 221 1.52 -0.29 27.50
N ASP A 222 2.22 0.35 28.40
CA ASP A 222 1.68 1.10 29.55
C ASP A 222 1.63 2.61 29.30
N SER A 223 2.04 3.06 28.11
CA SER A 223 2.16 4.47 27.73
C SER A 223 1.47 4.77 26.41
N GLN A 224 0.89 5.97 26.33
CA GLN A 224 0.40 6.57 25.06
C GLN A 224 1.42 7.53 24.44
N ALA A 225 2.71 7.34 24.70
CA ALA A 225 3.74 8.04 23.97
C ALA A 225 3.78 7.58 22.50
N ASP A 226 4.23 8.47 21.62
CA ASP A 226 4.34 8.18 20.19
C ASP A 226 5.48 7.22 19.90
N CYS A 227 5.43 6.52 18.77
CA CYS A 227 6.53 5.72 18.26
C CYS A 227 6.51 5.63 16.75
N PHE A 228 7.39 4.83 16.17
CA PHE A 228 7.47 4.61 14.72
C PHE A 228 7.50 3.11 14.44
N VAL A 229 6.79 2.71 13.39
CA VAL A 229 6.84 1.34 12.85
C VAL A 229 7.97 1.27 11.85
N ASP A 230 9.04 0.57 12.20
CA ASP A 230 10.16 0.27 11.31
C ASP A 230 9.87 -1.03 10.54
N LEU A 231 9.78 -0.90 9.22
CA LEU A 231 9.41 -1.97 8.29
C LEU A 231 10.63 -2.50 7.52
N ASP A 232 11.82 -2.40 8.11
CA ASP A 232 13.01 -2.99 7.49
C ASP A 232 12.82 -4.50 7.26
N GLY A 233 13.15 -4.93 6.05
CA GLY A 233 12.93 -6.30 5.61
C GLY A 233 11.57 -6.61 4.99
N PHE A 234 10.62 -5.65 4.98
CA PHE A 234 9.39 -5.72 4.20
C PHE A 234 9.55 -4.99 2.86
N THR A 235 8.78 -5.42 1.85
CA THR A 235 8.94 -4.86 0.50
C THR A 235 7.95 -3.74 0.22
N LYS A 236 6.66 -4.00 0.24
CA LYS A 236 5.64 -3.02 -0.14
C LYS A 236 4.28 -3.38 0.41
N GLY A 237 3.59 -2.38 0.96
CA GLY A 237 2.24 -2.64 1.45
C GLY A 237 1.66 -1.53 2.31
N MET A 238 0.84 -1.93 3.27
CA MET A 238 0.08 -1.05 4.16
C MET A 238 0.17 -1.54 5.61
N VAL A 239 0.12 -0.62 6.56
CA VAL A 239 0.16 -0.92 8.00
C VAL A 239 -1.11 -0.43 8.67
N TYR A 240 -1.61 -1.25 9.59
CA TYR A 240 -2.77 -0.94 10.42
C TYR A 240 -2.43 -1.16 11.88
N VAL A 241 -2.88 -0.26 12.74
CA VAL A 241 -2.79 -0.41 14.19
C VAL A 241 -4.17 -0.20 14.79
N ASN A 242 -4.66 -1.18 15.52
CA ASN A 242 -6.00 -1.18 16.14
C ASN A 242 -7.13 -0.85 15.13
N GLY A 243 -7.03 -1.35 13.89
CA GLY A 243 -7.94 -1.08 12.79
C GLY A 243 -7.71 0.25 12.07
N PHE A 244 -6.84 1.13 12.57
CA PHE A 244 -6.52 2.39 11.90
C PHE A 244 -5.47 2.17 10.82
N HIS A 245 -5.76 2.58 9.58
CA HIS A 245 -4.81 2.56 8.47
C HIS A 245 -3.74 3.61 8.66
N LEU A 246 -2.56 3.19 9.13
CA LEU A 246 -1.46 4.08 9.45
C LEU A 246 -0.81 4.68 8.20
N GLY A 247 -0.71 3.91 7.14
CA GLY A 247 -0.12 4.37 5.88
C GLY A 247 0.46 3.24 5.05
N ARG A 248 1.09 3.64 3.95
CA ARG A 248 1.81 2.74 3.05
C ARG A 248 3.30 2.76 3.34
N TYR A 249 3.94 1.66 3.01
CA TYR A 249 5.39 1.57 2.98
C TYR A 249 5.88 0.99 1.65
N TRP A 250 7.12 1.31 1.30
CA TRP A 250 7.81 0.72 0.17
C TRP A 250 9.32 0.73 0.43
N SER A 251 9.98 -0.43 0.30
CA SER A 251 11.43 -0.59 0.55
C SER A 251 12.32 0.33 -0.29
N CYS A 252 11.84 0.81 -1.44
CA CYS A 252 12.58 1.79 -2.24
C CYS A 252 12.68 3.18 -1.60
N GLY A 253 11.97 3.43 -0.51
CA GLY A 253 11.99 4.69 0.21
C GLY A 253 11.48 5.90 -0.57
N PRO A 254 11.83 7.11 -0.13
CA PRO A 254 12.83 7.42 0.90
C PRO A 254 12.41 7.03 2.34
N GLN A 255 11.15 7.22 2.72
CA GLN A 255 10.66 6.94 4.06
C GLN A 255 10.76 5.43 4.41
N LYS A 256 11.35 5.12 5.56
CA LYS A 256 11.56 3.75 6.06
C LYS A 256 10.68 3.41 7.25
N THR A 257 10.29 4.40 8.03
CA THR A 257 9.43 4.25 9.21
C THR A 257 8.10 4.95 9.00
N LEU A 258 7.04 4.43 9.62
CA LEU A 258 5.73 5.09 9.68
C LEU A 258 5.48 5.60 11.09
N TYR A 259 5.06 6.87 11.21
CA TYR A 259 4.68 7.47 12.48
C TYR A 259 3.44 6.79 13.05
N LEU A 260 3.52 6.39 14.31
CA LEU A 260 2.42 5.80 15.09
C LEU A 260 2.07 6.72 16.26
N PRO A 261 0.99 7.51 16.12
CA PRO A 261 0.51 8.35 17.21
C PRO A 261 0.10 7.54 18.44
N GLY A 262 0.58 7.94 19.61
CA GLY A 262 0.28 7.24 20.88
C GLY A 262 -1.20 7.23 21.23
N VAL A 263 -1.99 8.19 20.73
CA VAL A 263 -3.46 8.21 20.92
C VAL A 263 -4.19 7.02 20.28
N LEU A 264 -3.55 6.31 19.36
CA LEU A 264 -4.07 5.08 18.77
C LEU A 264 -3.80 3.85 19.65
N LEU A 265 -2.96 3.98 20.69
CA LEU A 265 -2.52 2.87 21.52
C LEU A 265 -3.44 2.68 22.74
N HIS A 266 -3.73 1.43 23.03
CA HIS A 266 -4.40 0.99 24.23
C HIS A 266 -3.37 0.66 25.31
N THR A 267 -3.58 1.15 26.54
CA THR A 267 -2.74 0.84 27.72
C THR A 267 -3.38 -0.17 28.66
N ASP A 268 -4.64 -0.53 28.40
CA ASP A 268 -5.46 -1.43 29.23
C ASP A 268 -5.71 -2.80 28.58
N ARG A 269 -5.28 -2.97 27.36
CA ARG A 269 -5.45 -4.20 26.58
C ARG A 269 -4.39 -4.31 25.48
N PRO A 270 -4.15 -5.52 24.90
CA PRO A 270 -3.24 -5.69 23.80
C PRO A 270 -3.63 -4.85 22.59
N ASN A 271 -2.63 -4.28 21.93
CA ASN A 271 -2.73 -3.60 20.65
C ASN A 271 -2.54 -4.61 19.51
N GLU A 272 -3.29 -4.45 18.44
CA GLU A 272 -3.17 -5.24 17.23
C GLU A 272 -2.40 -4.45 16.17
N LEU A 273 -1.42 -5.10 15.53
CA LEU A 273 -0.70 -4.58 14.38
C LEU A 273 -0.88 -5.53 13.21
N VAL A 274 -1.36 -5.01 12.07
CA VAL A 274 -1.51 -5.76 10.83
C VAL A 274 -0.68 -5.11 9.75
N VAL A 275 0.10 -5.94 9.04
CA VAL A 275 0.84 -5.55 7.85
C VAL A 275 0.26 -6.27 6.66
N LEU A 276 -0.27 -5.55 5.68
CA LEU A 276 -0.56 -6.09 4.36
C LEU A 276 0.73 -6.00 3.54
N GLU A 277 1.35 -7.14 3.24
CA GLU A 277 2.54 -7.24 2.40
C GLU A 277 2.17 -7.75 1.01
N LEU A 278 2.52 -7.00 -0.02
CA LEU A 278 2.14 -7.28 -1.41
C LEU A 278 3.16 -8.14 -2.16
N GLU A 279 4.43 -8.11 -1.78
CA GLU A 279 5.52 -8.63 -2.61
C GLU A 279 6.46 -9.61 -1.90
N GLY A 280 6.78 -9.36 -0.62
CA GLY A 280 7.63 -10.25 0.15
C GLY A 280 8.29 -9.59 1.36
N TYR A 281 8.72 -10.42 2.31
CA TYR A 281 9.43 -9.97 3.50
C TYR A 281 10.55 -10.95 3.87
N ALA A 282 11.56 -10.44 4.57
CA ALA A 282 12.69 -11.26 5.04
C ALA A 282 12.35 -11.99 6.34
N ARG A 283 11.68 -11.31 7.28
CA ARG A 283 11.28 -11.86 8.59
C ARG A 283 9.89 -11.36 8.97
N PRO A 284 9.04 -12.21 9.59
CA PRO A 284 7.68 -11.81 9.98
C PRO A 284 7.68 -11.06 11.31
N GLN A 285 8.40 -9.94 11.38
CA GLN A 285 8.46 -9.07 12.56
C GLN A 285 8.73 -7.63 12.13
N VAL A 286 8.18 -6.70 12.86
CA VAL A 286 8.46 -5.26 12.75
C VAL A 286 9.04 -4.76 14.06
N ARG A 287 9.69 -3.60 14.05
CA ARG A 287 10.17 -2.95 15.26
C ARG A 287 9.39 -1.67 15.53
N LEU A 288 8.94 -1.50 16.75
CA LEU A 288 8.36 -0.24 17.24
C LEU A 288 9.46 0.55 17.97
N THR A 289 9.89 1.66 17.39
CA THR A 289 11.07 2.43 17.80
C THR A 289 10.72 3.88 18.11
N ASP A 290 11.57 4.53 18.91
CA ASP A 290 11.52 5.97 19.21
C ASP A 290 12.26 6.84 18.19
N GLY A 291 12.87 6.22 17.17
CA GLY A 291 13.58 6.92 16.11
C GLY A 291 12.85 6.85 14.78
N HIS A 292 12.70 8.00 14.09
CA HIS A 292 12.19 8.05 12.72
C HIS A 292 13.31 7.94 11.69
N CYS A 293 12.98 7.43 10.51
CA CYS A 293 13.87 7.38 9.36
C CYS A 293 13.10 7.76 8.10
N LEU A 294 13.41 8.95 7.57
CA LEU A 294 12.79 9.50 6.37
C LEU A 294 13.62 9.25 5.10
N GLY A 295 14.75 8.57 5.20
CA GLY A 295 15.66 8.23 4.10
C GLY A 295 16.88 9.10 4.01
#